data_bd643c8cdc2a53959b3bd8671429e96c
#
_entry.id   bd643c8cdc2a53959b3bd8671429e96c
#
_cell.length_a   1.000
_cell.length_b   1.000
_cell.length_c   1.000
_cell.angle_alpha   90.00
_cell.angle_beta   90.00
_cell.angle_gamma   90.00
#
_symmetry.space_group_name_H-M   'P 1'
#
loop_
_entity.id
_entity.type
_entity.pdbx_description
1 polymer ?
#
loop_
_entity_poly.entity_id
_entity_poly.type
_entity_poly.pdbx_seq_one_letter_code
_entity_poly.pdbx_strand_id
1 'polypeptide(L)'
;GLLKFMAWRFLGQRADYYEYLSCLLTGAQGRVTLKEIFERDADRYGSRTARGCLSAYWARRYQLTGGDVSETWRLHFPASECVVIRAAQRSGNQPLVKSLHDLAHACRLINSARNMMWSGLLPALIAVLVLLGMTIAMPLFTAPRLQQVFSNLPPEYYGSTAGTLFAFAGHIAQFWWLVPLVLSLIVWLVLWSFSNLVGAFRA
;
A
#
# COMPACT_ATOMS: atom_id res chain seq x y z
N GLY A 1 -14.42 1.85 -16.10
CA GLY A 1 -13.05 2.22 -15.78
C GLY A 1 -12.89 3.34 -14.76
N LEU A 2 -13.35 4.55 -15.05
CA LEU A 2 -13.06 5.77 -14.29
C LEU A 2 -13.56 5.72 -12.83
N LEU A 3 -14.76 5.22 -12.61
CA LEU A 3 -15.34 5.06 -11.26
C LEU A 3 -14.55 4.07 -10.38
N LYS A 4 -14.02 2.97 -10.96
CA LYS A 4 -13.19 2.02 -10.21
C LYS A 4 -11.86 2.64 -9.80
N PHE A 5 -11.26 3.47 -10.65
CA PHE A 5 -10.03 4.19 -10.32
C PHE A 5 -10.27 5.24 -9.23
N MET A 6 -11.39 5.97 -9.32
CA MET A 6 -11.78 6.93 -8.27
C MET A 6 -12.08 6.23 -6.94
N ALA A 7 -12.75 5.07 -6.97
CA ALA A 7 -13.00 4.25 -5.79
C ALA A 7 -11.70 3.79 -5.14
N TRP A 8 -10.72 3.31 -5.94
CA TRP A 8 -9.42 2.90 -5.41
C TRP A 8 -8.68 4.05 -4.73
N ARG A 9 -8.71 5.24 -5.32
CA ARG A 9 -8.13 6.45 -4.72
C ARG A 9 -8.87 6.87 -3.44
N PHE A 10 -10.18 6.65 -3.39
CA PHE A 10 -11.01 6.98 -2.24
C PHE A 10 -10.82 6.00 -1.06
N LEU A 11 -10.39 4.75 -1.33
CA LEU A 11 -10.18 3.74 -0.28
C LEU A 11 -9.23 4.21 0.83
N GLY A 12 -8.26 5.07 0.51
CA GLY A 12 -7.37 5.67 1.50
C GLY A 12 -8.08 6.65 2.46
N GLN A 13 -9.19 7.23 2.05
CA GLN A 13 -9.95 8.25 2.81
C GLN A 13 -11.22 7.66 3.47
N ARG A 14 -11.45 6.35 3.35
CA ARG A 14 -12.69 5.72 3.82
C ARG A 14 -12.89 5.82 5.33
N ALA A 15 -11.80 5.76 6.11
CA ALA A 15 -11.87 5.89 7.56
C ALA A 15 -12.46 7.24 7.98
N ASP A 16 -11.97 8.32 7.39
CA ASP A 16 -12.46 9.67 7.66
C ASP A 16 -13.89 9.87 7.14
N TYR A 17 -14.22 9.18 6.05
CA TYR A 17 -15.56 9.20 5.49
C TYR A 17 -16.59 8.50 6.40
N TYR A 18 -16.26 7.34 6.95
CA TYR A 18 -17.10 6.64 7.91
C TYR A 18 -17.34 7.46 9.17
N GLU A 19 -16.29 8.10 9.70
CA GLU A 19 -16.42 8.97 10.85
C GLU A 19 -17.28 10.18 10.54
N TYR A 20 -17.06 10.83 9.41
CA TYR A 20 -17.87 11.93 8.94
C TYR A 20 -19.35 11.54 8.87
N LEU A 21 -19.69 10.39 8.28
CA LEU A 21 -21.06 9.89 8.21
C LEU A 21 -21.63 9.61 9.59
N SER A 22 -20.86 8.97 10.48
CA SER A 22 -21.31 8.70 11.85
C SER A 22 -21.62 9.97 12.62
N CYS A 23 -20.77 11.00 12.50
CA CYS A 23 -20.98 12.31 13.13
C CYS A 23 -22.22 13.02 12.57
N LEU A 24 -22.42 13.02 11.24
CA LEU A 24 -23.59 13.62 10.63
C LEU A 24 -24.89 12.94 11.04
N LEU A 25 -24.92 11.61 11.04
CA LEU A 25 -26.10 10.86 11.42
C LEU A 25 -26.43 11.02 12.92
N THR A 26 -25.41 11.14 13.77
CA THR A 26 -25.57 11.43 15.19
C THR A 26 -26.12 12.84 15.40
N GLY A 27 -25.54 13.84 14.75
CA GLY A 27 -25.96 15.24 14.89
C GLY A 27 -27.33 15.53 14.32
N ALA A 28 -27.72 14.82 13.28
CA ALA A 28 -28.99 15.01 12.60
C ALA A 28 -30.19 14.35 13.31
N GLN A 29 -29.96 13.50 14.31
CA GLN A 29 -31.02 12.81 15.08
C GLN A 29 -32.13 12.21 14.20
N GLY A 30 -31.77 11.65 13.05
CA GLY A 30 -32.71 11.07 12.09
C GLY A 30 -33.42 12.09 11.17
N ARG A 31 -33.10 13.37 11.25
CA ARG A 31 -33.69 14.41 10.37
C ARG A 31 -33.07 14.49 8.98
N VAL A 32 -31.89 13.93 8.80
CA VAL A 32 -31.16 13.92 7.52
C VAL A 32 -31.01 12.49 7.05
N THR A 33 -31.38 12.23 5.83
CA THR A 33 -31.23 10.92 5.19
C THR A 33 -29.83 10.75 4.60
N LEU A 34 -29.34 9.51 4.50
CA LEU A 34 -28.06 9.23 3.82
C LEU A 34 -28.05 9.72 2.37
N LYS A 35 -29.22 9.69 1.70
CA LYS A 35 -29.38 10.24 0.36
C LYS A 35 -29.00 11.72 0.31
N GLU A 36 -29.58 12.52 1.21
CA GLU A 36 -29.30 13.96 1.29
C GLU A 36 -27.83 14.25 1.61
N ILE A 37 -27.18 13.39 2.42
CA ILE A 37 -25.76 13.50 2.69
C ILE A 37 -24.95 13.26 1.40
N PHE A 38 -25.29 12.23 0.62
CA PHE A 38 -24.64 11.96 -0.64
C PHE A 38 -24.85 13.08 -1.67
N GLU A 39 -26.05 13.64 -1.75
CA GLU A 39 -26.35 14.77 -2.64
C GLU A 39 -25.55 16.02 -2.23
N ARG A 40 -25.53 16.38 -0.95
CA ARG A 40 -24.74 17.50 -0.44
C ARG A 40 -23.24 17.32 -0.67
N ASP A 41 -22.73 16.11 -0.49
CA ASP A 41 -21.33 15.80 -0.77
C ASP A 41 -21.02 15.92 -2.27
N ALA A 42 -21.93 15.47 -3.15
CA ALA A 42 -21.77 15.61 -4.58
C ALA A 42 -21.71 17.09 -5.02
N ASP A 43 -22.59 17.93 -4.46
CA ASP A 43 -22.62 19.37 -4.75
C ASP A 43 -21.38 20.08 -4.17
N ARG A 44 -20.99 19.75 -2.94
CA ARG A 44 -19.87 20.38 -2.26
C ARG A 44 -18.52 20.07 -2.90
N TYR A 45 -18.28 18.82 -3.29
CA TYR A 45 -16.99 18.36 -3.81
C TYR A 45 -16.92 18.36 -5.34
N GLY A 46 -18.05 18.45 -6.02
CA GLY A 46 -18.16 18.56 -7.47
C GLY A 46 -17.69 17.30 -8.21
N SER A 47 -17.96 17.27 -9.51
CA SER A 47 -17.67 16.11 -10.39
C SER A 47 -16.18 15.89 -10.69
N ARG A 48 -15.29 16.81 -10.32
CA ARG A 48 -13.85 16.70 -10.56
C ARG A 48 -13.13 15.92 -9.45
N THR A 49 -13.72 15.75 -8.29
CA THR A 49 -13.12 15.01 -7.18
C THR A 49 -13.65 13.59 -7.12
N ALA A 50 -12.82 12.65 -6.60
CA ALA A 50 -13.23 11.28 -6.42
C ALA A 50 -14.45 11.17 -5.49
N ARG A 51 -14.44 11.96 -4.40
CA ARG A 51 -15.54 11.99 -3.43
C ARG A 51 -16.83 12.51 -4.05
N GLY A 52 -16.81 13.62 -4.77
CA GLY A 52 -18.01 14.18 -5.40
C GLY A 52 -18.61 13.27 -6.47
N CYS A 53 -17.77 12.69 -7.34
CA CYS A 53 -18.21 11.71 -8.34
C CYS A 53 -18.85 10.47 -7.73
N LEU A 54 -18.23 9.91 -6.68
CA LEU A 54 -18.74 8.72 -6.00
C LEU A 54 -20.03 9.06 -5.25
N SER A 55 -20.11 10.20 -4.57
CA SER A 55 -21.31 10.62 -3.85
C SER A 55 -22.50 10.83 -4.78
N ALA A 56 -22.29 11.45 -5.95
CA ALA A 56 -23.32 11.56 -6.98
C ALA A 56 -23.82 10.21 -7.49
N TYR A 57 -22.90 9.27 -7.68
CA TYR A 57 -23.25 7.90 -8.05
C TYR A 57 -24.01 7.19 -6.93
N TRP A 58 -23.59 7.31 -5.67
CA TRP A 58 -24.24 6.69 -4.52
C TRP A 58 -25.61 7.27 -4.24
N ALA A 59 -25.81 8.55 -4.40
CA ALA A 59 -27.12 9.19 -4.26
C ALA A 59 -28.17 8.56 -5.19
N ARG A 60 -27.80 8.37 -6.47
CA ARG A 60 -28.66 7.73 -7.47
C ARG A 60 -28.89 6.25 -7.16
N ARG A 61 -27.82 5.53 -6.84
CA ARG A 61 -27.88 4.09 -6.58
C ARG A 61 -28.65 3.77 -5.30
N TYR A 62 -28.52 4.59 -4.27
CA TYR A 62 -29.25 4.46 -3.01
C TYR A 62 -30.78 4.47 -3.21
N GLN A 63 -31.27 5.29 -4.11
CA GLN A 63 -32.69 5.28 -4.50
C GLN A 63 -33.08 3.97 -5.21
N LEU A 64 -32.25 3.53 -6.15
CA LEU A 64 -32.51 2.32 -6.92
C LEU A 64 -32.46 1.04 -6.08
N THR A 65 -31.68 1.04 -5.01
CA THR A 65 -31.54 -0.10 -4.06
C THR A 65 -32.51 -0.05 -2.90
N GLY A 66 -33.52 0.82 -2.93
CA GLY A 66 -34.50 0.94 -1.87
C GLY A 66 -33.92 1.41 -0.52
N GLY A 67 -32.82 2.16 -0.56
CA GLY A 67 -32.18 2.67 0.66
C GLY A 67 -31.17 1.74 1.31
N ASP A 68 -30.76 0.64 0.65
CA ASP A 68 -29.72 -0.27 1.14
C ASP A 68 -28.31 0.31 0.88
N VAL A 69 -27.64 0.73 1.96
CA VAL A 69 -26.27 1.27 1.92
C VAL A 69 -25.28 0.24 1.43
N SER A 70 -25.41 -0.99 1.88
CA SER A 70 -24.49 -2.08 1.56
C SER A 70 -24.52 -2.39 0.06
N GLU A 71 -25.70 -2.45 -0.56
CA GLU A 71 -25.84 -2.64 -2.00
C GLU A 71 -25.35 -1.40 -2.79
N THR A 72 -25.55 -0.22 -2.23
CA THR A 72 -25.05 1.04 -2.84
C THR A 72 -23.52 1.03 -2.92
N TRP A 73 -22.85 0.53 -1.91
CA TRP A 73 -21.39 0.54 -1.78
C TRP A 73 -20.68 -0.73 -2.28
N ARG A 74 -21.41 -1.77 -2.61
CA ARG A 74 -20.86 -3.09 -2.97
C ARG A 74 -19.75 -3.09 -4.01
N LEU A 75 -19.76 -2.13 -4.94
CA LEU A 75 -18.77 -2.03 -6.01
C LEU A 75 -17.51 -1.22 -5.62
N HIS A 76 -17.57 -0.47 -4.52
CA HIS A 76 -16.56 0.53 -4.17
C HIS A 76 -15.87 0.25 -2.83
N PHE A 77 -16.53 -0.51 -1.96
CA PHE A 77 -16.01 -0.85 -0.63
C PHE A 77 -15.78 -2.36 -0.51
N PRO A 78 -14.91 -2.81 0.43
CA PRO A 78 -14.68 -4.22 0.71
C PRO A 78 -15.97 -4.93 1.09
N ALA A 79 -16.13 -6.17 0.61
CA ALA A 79 -17.33 -6.96 0.88
C ALA A 79 -17.57 -7.18 2.38
N SER A 80 -16.50 -7.35 3.16
CA SER A 80 -16.57 -7.50 4.63
C SER A 80 -17.19 -6.29 5.32
N GLU A 81 -16.82 -5.08 4.90
CA GLU A 81 -17.38 -3.84 5.46
C GLU A 81 -18.86 -3.70 5.07
N CYS A 82 -19.21 -4.04 3.83
CA CYS A 82 -20.60 -4.00 3.35
C CYS A 82 -21.49 -4.97 4.12
N VAL A 83 -21.01 -6.16 4.52
CA VAL A 83 -21.77 -7.12 5.34
C VAL A 83 -22.07 -6.56 6.72
N VAL A 84 -21.07 -5.94 7.37
CA VAL A 84 -21.25 -5.30 8.70
C VAL A 84 -22.26 -4.16 8.62
N ILE A 85 -22.14 -3.31 7.61
CA ILE A 85 -23.07 -2.18 7.40
C ILE A 85 -24.49 -2.68 7.14
N ARG A 86 -24.66 -3.75 6.37
CA ARG A 86 -25.97 -4.35 6.11
C ARG A 86 -26.61 -4.87 7.40
N ALA A 87 -25.86 -5.60 8.21
CA ALA A 87 -26.36 -6.12 9.49
C ALA A 87 -26.75 -4.97 10.43
N ALA A 88 -25.92 -3.94 10.52
CA ALA A 88 -26.16 -2.77 11.35
C ALA A 88 -27.39 -1.96 10.87
N GLN A 89 -27.54 -1.75 9.56
CA GLN A 89 -28.67 -1.03 8.98
C GLN A 89 -30.01 -1.74 9.27
N ARG A 90 -30.04 -3.07 9.21
CA ARG A 90 -31.22 -3.87 9.57
C ARG A 90 -31.60 -3.77 11.04
N SER A 91 -30.62 -3.55 11.90
CA SER A 91 -30.84 -3.40 13.35
C SER A 91 -31.27 -1.99 13.75
N GLY A 92 -31.26 -1.02 12.83
CA GLY A 92 -31.72 0.34 13.05
C GLY A 92 -30.62 1.41 12.89
N ASN A 93 -31.01 2.67 13.13
CA ASN A 93 -30.12 3.81 12.89
C ASN A 93 -28.96 3.90 13.89
N GLN A 94 -29.21 3.66 15.17
CA GLN A 94 -28.19 3.68 16.23
C GLN A 94 -27.09 2.63 16.02
N PRO A 95 -27.41 1.35 15.75
CA PRO A 95 -26.40 0.36 15.39
C PRO A 95 -25.62 0.71 14.12
N LEU A 96 -26.25 1.33 13.11
CA LEU A 96 -25.57 1.77 11.90
C LEU A 96 -24.53 2.84 12.21
N VAL A 97 -24.88 3.85 12.98
CA VAL A 97 -23.97 4.94 13.41
C VAL A 97 -22.78 4.35 14.18
N LYS A 98 -23.03 3.47 15.13
CA LYS A 98 -21.99 2.81 15.91
C LYS A 98 -21.07 1.97 15.01
N SER A 99 -21.63 1.19 14.08
CA SER A 99 -20.84 0.37 13.16
C SER A 99 -19.98 1.22 12.22
N LEU A 100 -20.45 2.36 11.76
CA LEU A 100 -19.66 3.29 10.96
C LEU A 100 -18.49 3.86 11.77
N HIS A 101 -18.71 4.21 13.03
CA HIS A 101 -17.66 4.68 13.93
C HIS A 101 -16.61 3.58 14.20
N ASP A 102 -17.06 2.37 14.49
CA ASP A 102 -16.18 1.22 14.75
C ASP A 102 -15.37 0.85 13.50
N LEU A 103 -15.97 0.91 12.31
CA LEU A 103 -15.27 0.72 11.03
C LEU A 103 -14.24 1.82 10.77
N ALA A 104 -14.55 3.08 11.08
CA ALA A 104 -13.59 4.17 10.97
C ALA A 104 -12.35 3.91 11.83
N HIS A 105 -12.59 3.52 13.09
CA HIS A 105 -11.52 3.19 14.02
C HIS A 105 -10.68 1.98 13.57
N ALA A 106 -11.33 0.91 13.13
CA ALA A 106 -10.66 -0.29 12.60
C ALA A 106 -9.80 0.04 11.36
N CYS A 107 -10.33 0.84 10.43
CA CYS A 107 -9.58 1.28 9.25
C CYS A 107 -8.37 2.12 9.63
N ARG A 108 -8.47 3.00 10.62
CA ARG A 108 -7.33 3.81 11.12
C ARG A 108 -6.26 2.94 11.76
N LEU A 109 -6.64 1.94 12.57
CA LEU A 109 -5.69 0.99 13.15
C LEU A 109 -4.94 0.21 12.08
N ILE A 110 -5.65 -0.29 11.06
CA ILE A 110 -5.04 -1.01 9.93
C ILE A 110 -4.07 -0.09 9.16
N ASN A 111 -4.46 1.15 8.89
CA ASN A 111 -3.60 2.10 8.19
C ASN A 111 -2.37 2.48 9.03
N SER A 112 -2.54 2.66 10.34
CA SER A 112 -1.44 2.95 11.27
C SER A 112 -0.46 1.78 11.33
N ALA A 113 -0.95 0.55 11.49
CA ALA A 113 -0.12 -0.66 11.48
C ALA A 113 0.65 -0.79 10.15
N ARG A 114 -0.02 -0.56 9.03
CA ARG A 114 0.60 -0.57 7.70
C ARG A 114 1.69 0.50 7.57
N ASN A 115 1.44 1.71 8.03
CA ASN A 115 2.42 2.79 8.00
C ASN A 115 3.64 2.47 8.88
N MET A 116 3.44 1.89 10.07
CA MET A 116 4.53 1.44 10.93
C MET A 116 5.39 0.37 10.26
N MET A 117 4.76 -0.59 9.58
CA MET A 117 5.48 -1.61 8.81
C MET A 117 6.34 -0.99 7.69
N TRP A 118 5.77 -0.07 6.91
CA TRP A 118 6.50 0.57 5.83
C TRP A 118 7.63 1.48 6.33
N SER A 119 7.41 2.22 7.42
CA SER A 119 8.45 3.07 8.01
C SER A 119 9.64 2.28 8.55
N GLY A 120 9.43 1.04 9.01
CA GLY A 120 10.51 0.15 9.42
C GLY A 120 11.19 -0.56 8.24
N LEU A 121 10.43 -0.98 7.24
CA LEU A 121 10.94 -1.76 6.12
C LEU A 121 11.76 -0.93 5.13
N LEU A 122 11.35 0.31 4.88
CA LEU A 122 11.99 1.20 3.90
C LEU A 122 13.46 1.51 4.24
N PRO A 123 13.82 1.94 5.47
CA PRO A 123 15.22 2.19 5.80
C PRO A 123 16.06 0.91 5.79
N ALA A 124 15.51 -0.24 6.18
CA ALA A 124 16.21 -1.52 6.08
C ALA A 124 16.51 -1.87 4.62
N LEU A 125 15.58 -1.68 3.71
CA LEU A 125 15.78 -1.91 2.28
C LEU A 125 16.87 -0.98 1.71
N ILE A 126 16.85 0.30 2.09
CA ILE A 126 17.87 1.27 1.67
C ILE A 126 19.25 0.87 2.20
N ALA A 127 19.34 0.45 3.47
CA ALA A 127 20.60 0.00 4.05
C ALA A 127 21.18 -1.21 3.30
N VAL A 128 20.35 -2.19 2.96
CA VAL A 128 20.76 -3.37 2.17
C VAL A 128 21.23 -2.94 0.77
N LEU A 129 20.55 -2.02 0.11
CA LEU A 129 20.92 -1.50 -1.20
C LEU A 129 22.27 -0.77 -1.16
N VAL A 130 22.51 0.05 -0.14
CA VAL A 130 23.78 0.76 0.04
C VAL A 130 24.93 -0.24 0.28
N LEU A 131 24.71 -1.21 1.14
CA LEU A 131 25.72 -2.23 1.46
C LEU A 131 26.08 -3.08 0.24
N LEU A 132 25.08 -3.48 -0.54
CA LEU A 132 25.29 -4.18 -1.82
C LEU A 132 26.02 -3.31 -2.84
N GLY A 133 25.62 -2.03 -2.97
CA GLY A 133 26.30 -1.08 -3.85
C GLY A 133 27.79 -0.92 -3.50
N MET A 134 28.11 -0.80 -2.20
CA MET A 134 29.50 -0.74 -1.74
C MET A 134 30.27 -2.05 -2.02
N THR A 135 29.64 -3.20 -1.80
CA THR A 135 30.26 -4.51 -2.05
C THR A 135 30.59 -4.71 -3.53
N ILE A 136 29.78 -4.18 -4.43
CA ILE A 136 30.00 -4.25 -5.88
C ILE A 136 30.96 -3.17 -6.34
N ALA A 137 30.88 -1.96 -5.80
CA ALA A 137 31.72 -0.84 -6.20
C ALA A 137 33.21 -1.11 -5.89
N MET A 138 33.51 -1.77 -4.77
CA MET A 138 34.87 -2.04 -4.35
C MET A 138 35.66 -2.88 -5.40
N PRO A 139 35.19 -4.06 -5.87
CA PRO A 139 35.90 -4.81 -6.89
C PRO A 139 35.88 -4.13 -8.26
N LEU A 140 34.85 -3.39 -8.63
CA LEU A 140 34.77 -2.75 -9.94
C LEU A 140 35.69 -1.53 -10.06
N PHE A 141 35.89 -0.75 -9.00
CA PHE A 141 36.69 0.47 -9.05
C PHE A 141 38.08 0.34 -8.44
N THR A 142 38.21 -0.44 -7.37
CA THR A 142 39.46 -0.54 -6.60
C THR A 142 40.37 -1.62 -7.17
N ALA A 143 39.81 -2.78 -7.57
CA ALA A 143 40.61 -3.88 -8.08
C ALA A 143 41.41 -3.56 -9.37
N PRO A 144 40.84 -2.88 -10.41
CA PRO A 144 41.61 -2.54 -11.60
C PRO A 144 42.71 -1.51 -11.30
N ARG A 145 42.49 -0.58 -10.35
CA ARG A 145 43.54 0.37 -9.94
C ARG A 145 44.67 -0.32 -9.20
N LEU A 146 44.38 -1.27 -8.33
CA LEU A 146 45.36 -2.09 -7.67
C LEU A 146 46.15 -2.96 -8.67
N GLN A 147 45.47 -3.57 -9.66
CA GLN A 147 46.11 -4.30 -10.73
C GLN A 147 47.11 -3.47 -11.51
N GLN A 148 46.81 -2.21 -11.78
CA GLN A 148 47.75 -1.29 -12.45
C GLN A 148 49.00 -1.03 -11.61
N VAL A 149 48.88 -0.89 -10.30
CA VAL A 149 50.02 -0.70 -9.37
C VAL A 149 50.87 -1.99 -9.29
N PHE A 150 50.22 -3.16 -9.27
CA PHE A 150 50.90 -4.43 -9.19
C PHE A 150 51.38 -4.95 -10.56
N SER A 151 50.99 -4.36 -11.67
CA SER A 151 51.37 -4.80 -13.01
C SER A 151 52.90 -4.84 -13.25
N ASN A 152 53.66 -4.11 -12.46
CA ASN A 152 55.11 -4.08 -12.52
C ASN A 152 55.81 -5.13 -11.61
N LEU A 153 55.04 -5.93 -10.83
CA LEU A 153 55.54 -6.92 -9.94
C LEU A 153 55.26 -8.33 -10.52
N PRO A 154 56.24 -9.29 -10.45
CA PRO A 154 55.97 -10.66 -10.85
C PRO A 154 54.83 -11.30 -10.02
N PRO A 155 53.95 -12.16 -10.62
CA PRO A 155 52.83 -12.79 -9.96
C PRO A 155 53.17 -13.58 -8.70
N GLU A 156 54.40 -14.04 -8.59
CA GLU A 156 54.92 -14.82 -7.45
C GLU A 156 54.98 -14.03 -6.14
N TYR A 157 54.99 -12.69 -6.23
CA TYR A 157 54.99 -11.78 -5.06
C TYR A 157 53.57 -11.35 -4.62
N TYR A 158 52.55 -11.82 -5.32
CA TYR A 158 51.20 -11.55 -4.88
C TYR A 158 50.86 -12.47 -3.70
N GLY A 159 50.55 -11.88 -2.54
CA GLY A 159 50.05 -12.63 -1.41
C GLY A 159 48.76 -13.37 -1.76
N SER A 160 48.51 -14.51 -1.12
CA SER A 160 47.30 -15.33 -1.37
C SER A 160 45.99 -14.56 -1.30
N THR A 161 45.92 -13.52 -0.46
CA THR A 161 44.77 -12.62 -0.33
C THR A 161 44.58 -11.71 -1.54
N ALA A 162 45.65 -11.26 -2.19
CA ALA A 162 45.57 -10.45 -3.40
C ALA A 162 45.06 -11.30 -4.59
N GLY A 163 45.54 -12.54 -4.71
CA GLY A 163 45.07 -13.46 -5.74
C GLY A 163 43.59 -13.78 -5.62
N THR A 164 43.11 -14.07 -4.41
CA THR A 164 41.67 -14.29 -4.17
C THR A 164 40.82 -13.06 -4.42
N LEU A 165 41.30 -11.86 -4.07
CA LEU A 165 40.59 -10.62 -4.35
C LEU A 165 40.44 -10.37 -5.85
N PHE A 166 41.49 -10.57 -6.63
CA PHE A 166 41.47 -10.39 -8.09
C PHE A 166 40.59 -11.45 -8.79
N ALA A 167 40.62 -12.70 -8.33
CA ALA A 167 39.71 -13.73 -8.83
C ALA A 167 38.26 -13.39 -8.55
N PHE A 168 37.95 -12.94 -7.34
CA PHE A 168 36.64 -12.50 -6.94
C PHE A 168 36.16 -11.27 -7.73
N ALA A 169 37.05 -10.28 -7.94
CA ALA A 169 36.75 -9.11 -8.75
C ALA A 169 36.44 -9.47 -10.21
N GLY A 170 37.18 -10.43 -10.77
CA GLY A 170 36.96 -10.95 -12.12
C GLY A 170 35.61 -11.65 -12.26
N HIS A 171 35.20 -12.46 -11.27
CA HIS A 171 33.89 -13.08 -11.26
C HIS A 171 32.75 -12.04 -11.15
N ILE A 172 32.89 -11.04 -10.29
CA ILE A 172 31.89 -9.97 -10.19
C ILE A 172 31.81 -9.15 -11.47
N ALA A 173 32.94 -8.81 -12.09
CA ALA A 173 32.97 -8.08 -13.36
C ALA A 173 32.31 -8.88 -14.50
N GLN A 174 32.38 -10.21 -14.48
CA GLN A 174 31.75 -11.08 -15.48
C GLN A 174 30.24 -11.25 -15.21
N PHE A 175 29.82 -11.32 -13.94
CA PHE A 175 28.47 -11.64 -13.55
C PHE A 175 27.73 -10.46 -12.85
N TRP A 176 28.20 -9.23 -13.04
CA TRP A 176 27.63 -8.04 -12.40
C TRP A 176 26.12 -7.88 -12.64
N TRP A 177 25.61 -8.32 -13.77
CA TRP A 177 24.21 -8.29 -14.14
C TRP A 177 23.34 -9.29 -13.33
N LEU A 178 23.93 -10.37 -12.75
CA LEU A 178 23.22 -11.27 -11.87
C LEU A 178 22.84 -10.63 -10.54
N VAL A 179 23.62 -9.67 -10.08
CA VAL A 179 23.38 -9.00 -8.79
C VAL A 179 22.06 -8.22 -8.80
N PRO A 180 21.79 -7.32 -9.76
CA PRO A 180 20.48 -6.64 -9.82
C PRO A 180 19.32 -7.61 -10.08
N LEU A 181 19.57 -8.73 -10.79
CA LEU A 181 18.56 -9.75 -11.05
C LEU A 181 18.18 -10.49 -9.76
N VAL A 182 19.16 -10.95 -8.98
CA VAL A 182 18.91 -11.61 -7.69
C VAL A 182 18.23 -10.64 -6.70
N LEU A 183 18.66 -9.40 -6.69
CA LEU A 183 18.09 -8.37 -5.82
C LEU A 183 16.63 -8.07 -6.20
N SER A 184 16.34 -7.96 -7.49
CA SER A 184 14.98 -7.81 -8.01
C SER A 184 14.11 -9.01 -7.63
N LEU A 185 14.66 -10.23 -7.71
CA LEU A 185 13.95 -11.46 -7.32
C LEU A 185 13.64 -11.47 -5.82
N ILE A 186 14.59 -11.07 -4.97
CA ILE A 186 14.39 -10.99 -3.52
C ILE A 186 13.33 -9.96 -3.18
N VAL A 187 13.41 -8.76 -3.75
CA VAL A 187 12.40 -7.71 -3.56
C VAL A 187 11.03 -8.19 -4.03
N TRP A 188 10.96 -8.84 -5.19
CA TRP A 188 9.72 -9.41 -5.71
C TRP A 188 9.15 -10.49 -4.80
N LEU A 189 9.99 -11.42 -4.29
CA LEU A 189 9.59 -12.46 -3.33
C LEU A 189 9.07 -11.87 -2.02
N VAL A 190 9.73 -10.83 -1.50
CA VAL A 190 9.29 -10.14 -0.28
C VAL A 190 7.93 -9.48 -0.52
N LEU A 191 7.76 -8.73 -1.61
CA LEU A 191 6.50 -8.09 -1.95
C LEU A 191 5.39 -9.12 -2.20
N TRP A 192 5.70 -10.22 -2.87
CA TRP A 192 4.77 -11.32 -3.12
C TRP A 192 4.37 -12.04 -1.83
N SER A 193 5.33 -12.27 -0.92
CA SER A 193 5.08 -12.87 0.39
C SER A 193 4.13 -12.01 1.23
N PHE A 194 4.34 -10.69 1.26
CA PHE A 194 3.42 -9.78 1.96
C PHE A 194 2.02 -9.76 1.35
N SER A 195 1.92 -9.81 0.04
CA SER A 195 0.64 -9.89 -0.67
C SER A 195 -0.13 -11.19 -0.36
N ASN A 196 0.59 -12.29 -0.18
CA ASN A 196 0.00 -13.62 0.02
C ASN A 196 -0.29 -13.92 1.50
N LEU A 197 0.50 -13.39 2.44
CA LEU A 197 0.25 -13.52 3.88
C LEU A 197 -1.07 -12.87 4.31
N VAL A 198 -1.48 -11.78 3.66
CA VAL A 198 -2.77 -11.14 3.91
C VAL A 198 -3.95 -12.04 3.48
N GLY A 199 -3.74 -12.94 2.52
CA GLY A 199 -4.75 -13.91 2.08
C GLY A 199 -4.90 -15.14 3.00
N ALA A 200 -3.81 -15.63 3.57
CA ALA A 200 -3.80 -16.86 4.39
C ALA A 200 -4.37 -16.67 5.82
N PHE A 201 -4.37 -15.45 6.34
CA PHE A 201 -5.00 -15.13 7.65
C PHE A 201 -6.52 -14.90 7.58
N ARG A 202 -7.14 -15.11 6.41
CA ARG A 202 -8.58 -14.92 6.18
C ARG A 202 -9.38 -16.22 5.97
N ALA A 203 -8.72 -17.38 6.10
CA ALA A 203 -9.38 -18.69 6.01
C ALA A 203 -9.86 -19.16 7.39
#